data_9be4df757b9ca23475fbecdb8242af8a
#
_entry.id   9be4df757b9ca23475fbecdb8242af8a
#
_cell.length_a   1.000
_cell.length_b   1.000
_cell.length_c   1.000
_cell.angle_alpha   90.00
_cell.angle_beta   90.00
_cell.angle_gamma   90.00
#
_symmetry.space_group_name_H-M   'P 1'
#
loop_
_entity.id
_entity.type
_entity.pdbx_description
1 polymer ?
#
loop_
_entity_poly.entity_id
_entity_poly.type
_entity_poly.pdbx_seq_one_letter_code
_entity_poly.pdbx_strand_id
1 'polypeptide(L)'
;DLLIAFFVACQPADISPLAYIRQFAREHVVNVAVLRDSRFSLDGAQVKGVLDRVQRGIEDGALLENRVKHGLVVEGHGDLGPEDICLSDPPVIIDCLEFSRELRLVDPFDELTFLTLECELLGAGWIGERLIERCAQGLNDAVSPRLLEFYWVYRACLRARLALAHLLEPEPREPSKWLPLAR
;
A
#
# COMPACT_ATOMS: atom_id res chain seq x y z
N ASP A 1 -4.51 12.13 15.03
CA ASP A 1 -4.71 11.37 16.30
C ASP A 1 -5.55 10.10 16.08
N LEU A 2 -6.59 10.10 15.21
CA LEU A 2 -7.42 8.93 14.92
C LEU A 2 -6.59 7.72 14.44
N LEU A 3 -5.74 7.90 13.42
CA LEU A 3 -4.90 6.82 12.87
C LEU A 3 -3.91 6.26 13.89
N ILE A 4 -3.33 7.13 14.72
CA ILE A 4 -2.44 6.69 15.81
C ILE A 4 -3.22 5.82 16.78
N ALA A 5 -4.40 6.27 17.23
CA ALA A 5 -5.25 5.49 18.13
C ALA A 5 -5.67 4.16 17.51
N PHE A 6 -6.00 4.14 16.21
CA PHE A 6 -6.33 2.94 15.47
C PHE A 6 -5.17 1.93 15.48
N PHE A 7 -3.97 2.32 15.04
CA PHE A 7 -2.84 1.39 14.98
C PHE A 7 -2.35 0.93 16.36
N VAL A 8 -2.44 1.79 17.37
CA VAL A 8 -2.12 1.40 18.77
C VAL A 8 -3.11 0.34 19.28
N ALA A 9 -4.37 0.39 18.85
CA ALA A 9 -5.38 -0.60 19.23
C ALA A 9 -5.29 -1.92 18.42
N CYS A 10 -4.60 -1.92 17.28
CA CYS A 10 -4.43 -3.11 16.45
C CYS A 10 -3.62 -4.19 17.17
N GLN A 11 -3.97 -5.45 16.95
CA GLN A 11 -3.21 -6.57 17.50
C GLN A 11 -1.94 -6.81 16.68
N PRO A 12 -0.79 -7.08 17.32
CA PRO A 12 0.42 -7.53 16.62
C PRO A 12 0.11 -8.76 15.76
N ALA A 13 0.64 -8.79 14.55
CA ALA A 13 0.43 -9.89 13.63
C ALA A 13 1.26 -11.12 14.03
N ASP A 14 0.60 -12.27 14.13
CA ASP A 14 1.29 -13.55 14.23
C ASP A 14 1.67 -14.03 12.81
N ILE A 15 2.81 -13.56 12.33
CA ILE A 15 3.33 -13.85 11.00
C ILE A 15 4.86 -14.03 11.05
N SER A 16 5.39 -15.00 10.31
CA SER A 16 6.84 -15.13 10.18
C SER A 16 7.39 -14.12 9.16
N PRO A 17 8.68 -13.68 9.30
CA PRO A 17 9.30 -12.80 8.33
C PRO A 17 9.20 -13.31 6.88
N LEU A 18 9.45 -14.62 6.70
CA LEU A 18 9.36 -15.25 5.38
C LEU A 18 7.93 -15.21 4.81
N ALA A 19 6.92 -15.43 5.64
CA ALA A 19 5.53 -15.39 5.21
C ALA A 19 5.14 -13.95 4.80
N TYR A 20 5.56 -12.94 5.57
CA TYR A 20 5.32 -11.53 5.26
C TYR A 20 5.99 -11.10 3.96
N ILE A 21 7.26 -11.42 3.75
CA ILE A 21 7.97 -11.15 2.48
C ILE A 21 7.28 -11.84 1.29
N ARG A 22 6.79 -13.06 1.48
CA ARG A 22 6.07 -13.81 0.43
C ARG A 22 4.75 -13.17 0.03
N GLN A 23 4.08 -12.42 0.90
CA GLN A 23 2.88 -11.64 0.52
C GLN A 23 3.24 -10.62 -0.55
N PHE A 24 4.30 -9.81 -0.34
CA PHE A 24 4.78 -8.85 -1.33
C PHE A 24 5.22 -9.53 -2.64
N ALA A 25 5.90 -10.65 -2.54
CA ALA A 25 6.37 -11.39 -3.71
C ALA A 25 5.20 -11.93 -4.58
N ARG A 26 4.16 -12.48 -3.95
CA ARG A 26 2.95 -12.97 -4.67
C ARG A 26 2.24 -11.84 -5.40
N GLU A 27 2.00 -10.74 -4.72
CA GLU A 27 1.35 -9.56 -5.31
C GLU A 27 2.22 -8.96 -6.41
N HIS A 28 3.54 -8.96 -6.24
CA HIS A 28 4.46 -8.44 -7.26
C HIS A 28 4.44 -9.26 -8.55
N VAL A 29 4.31 -10.59 -8.47
CA VAL A 29 4.13 -11.44 -9.66
C VAL A 29 2.91 -11.00 -10.46
N VAL A 30 1.80 -10.70 -9.80
CA VAL A 30 0.58 -10.21 -10.46
C VAL A 30 0.79 -8.80 -11.02
N ASN A 31 1.48 -7.91 -10.27
CA ASN A 31 1.84 -6.58 -10.78
C ASN A 31 2.64 -6.68 -12.08
N VAL A 32 3.66 -7.55 -12.12
CA VAL A 32 4.48 -7.78 -13.33
C VAL A 32 3.63 -8.24 -14.49
N ALA A 33 2.73 -9.21 -14.26
CA ALA A 33 1.88 -9.78 -15.32
C ALA A 33 0.95 -8.73 -15.94
N VAL A 34 0.32 -7.89 -15.11
CA VAL A 34 -0.64 -6.88 -15.59
C VAL A 34 0.06 -5.65 -16.17
N LEU A 35 1.05 -5.09 -15.46
CA LEU A 35 1.71 -3.85 -15.89
C LEU A 35 2.58 -4.02 -17.14
N ARG A 36 2.99 -5.24 -17.45
CA ARG A 36 3.73 -5.56 -18.70
C ARG A 36 2.82 -5.98 -19.87
N ASP A 37 1.53 -6.01 -19.66
CA ASP A 37 0.60 -6.39 -20.73
C ASP A 37 0.59 -5.32 -21.84
N SER A 38 0.95 -5.73 -23.04
CA SER A 38 1.06 -4.83 -24.20
C SER A 38 -0.27 -4.17 -24.61
N ARG A 39 -1.40 -4.71 -24.17
CA ARG A 39 -2.74 -4.12 -24.41
C ARG A 39 -2.88 -2.72 -23.83
N PHE A 40 -2.16 -2.40 -22.75
CA PHE A 40 -2.29 -1.13 -22.07
C PHE A 40 -1.35 -0.03 -22.58
N SER A 41 -0.39 -0.37 -23.47
CA SER A 41 0.54 0.59 -24.09
C SER A 41 1.24 1.51 -23.07
N LEU A 42 1.61 0.99 -21.90
CA LEU A 42 2.41 1.70 -20.93
C LEU A 42 3.86 1.84 -21.42
N ASP A 43 4.59 2.86 -20.92
CA ASP A 43 6.03 2.98 -21.19
C ASP A 43 6.79 1.80 -20.59
N GLY A 44 7.27 0.90 -21.45
CA GLY A 44 7.93 -0.33 -21.03
C GLY A 44 9.24 -0.10 -20.24
N ALA A 45 9.97 0.99 -20.51
CA ALA A 45 11.20 1.32 -19.78
C ALA A 45 10.87 1.83 -18.37
N GLN A 46 9.88 2.69 -18.25
CA GLN A 46 9.39 3.20 -16.96
C GLN A 46 8.83 2.04 -16.13
N VAL A 47 7.92 1.25 -16.68
CA VAL A 47 7.32 0.08 -16.02
C VAL A 47 8.41 -0.88 -15.54
N LYS A 48 9.39 -1.20 -16.40
CA LYS A 48 10.51 -2.06 -15.99
C LYS A 48 11.28 -1.47 -14.82
N GLY A 49 11.61 -0.17 -14.87
CA GLY A 49 12.38 0.49 -13.82
C GLY A 49 11.68 0.44 -12.45
N VAL A 50 10.36 0.64 -12.43
CA VAL A 50 9.54 0.60 -11.22
C VAL A 50 9.44 -0.82 -10.67
N LEU A 51 9.12 -1.80 -11.52
CA LEU A 51 9.02 -3.21 -11.14
C LEU A 51 10.35 -3.76 -10.61
N ASP A 52 11.48 -3.42 -11.24
CA ASP A 52 12.80 -3.84 -10.79
C ASP A 52 13.15 -3.26 -9.40
N ARG A 53 12.66 -2.08 -9.05
CA ARG A 53 12.83 -1.51 -7.69
C ARG A 53 12.10 -2.34 -6.64
N VAL A 54 10.83 -2.67 -6.90
CA VAL A 54 10.03 -3.53 -6.02
C VAL A 54 10.70 -4.88 -5.86
N GLN A 55 11.11 -5.52 -6.97
CA GLN A 55 11.77 -6.82 -6.95
C GLN A 55 13.02 -6.81 -6.07
N ARG A 56 13.90 -5.82 -6.24
CA ARG A 56 15.11 -5.69 -5.40
C ARG A 56 14.79 -5.51 -3.91
N GLY A 57 13.74 -4.76 -3.57
CA GLY A 57 13.33 -4.58 -2.19
C GLY A 57 12.82 -5.89 -1.55
N ILE A 58 12.09 -6.70 -2.33
CA ILE A 58 11.62 -8.03 -1.91
C ILE A 58 12.79 -9.01 -1.74
N GLU A 59 13.74 -9.03 -2.69
CA GLU A 59 14.92 -9.90 -2.66
C GLU A 59 15.87 -9.57 -1.49
N ASP A 60 16.09 -8.29 -1.20
CA ASP A 60 16.83 -7.86 -0.02
C ASP A 60 16.11 -8.29 1.26
N GLY A 61 14.80 -8.15 1.32
CA GLY A 61 13.91 -8.60 2.39
C GLY A 61 14.20 -8.06 3.79
N ALA A 62 15.41 -7.54 4.03
CA ALA A 62 15.90 -7.16 5.35
C ALA A 62 15.03 -6.09 6.03
N LEU A 63 14.49 -5.13 5.26
CA LEU A 63 13.62 -4.08 5.77
C LEU A 63 12.30 -4.68 6.30
N LEU A 64 11.67 -5.55 5.53
CA LEU A 64 10.41 -6.21 5.88
C LEU A 64 10.60 -7.19 7.06
N GLU A 65 11.69 -7.97 7.02
CA GLU A 65 12.06 -8.89 8.10
C GLU A 65 12.23 -8.15 9.43
N ASN A 66 12.88 -6.97 9.40
CA ASN A 66 13.09 -6.15 10.59
C ASN A 66 11.76 -5.68 11.20
N ARG A 67 10.77 -5.30 10.38
CA ARG A 67 9.44 -4.90 10.84
C ARG A 67 8.75 -6.03 11.60
N VAL A 68 8.76 -7.23 11.05
CA VAL A 68 8.17 -8.42 11.71
C VAL A 68 8.91 -8.75 13.00
N LYS A 69 10.24 -8.78 12.99
CA LYS A 69 11.06 -9.09 14.19
C LYS A 69 10.83 -8.14 15.36
N HIS A 70 10.48 -6.90 15.08
CA HIS A 70 10.18 -5.91 16.12
C HIS A 70 8.67 -5.80 16.45
N GLY A 71 7.83 -6.69 15.94
CA GLY A 71 6.39 -6.70 16.21
C GLY A 71 5.65 -5.47 15.65
N LEU A 72 6.19 -4.85 14.59
CA LEU A 72 5.66 -3.63 13.98
C LEU A 72 4.64 -3.93 12.86
N VAL A 73 4.44 -5.18 12.52
CA VAL A 73 3.34 -5.62 11.64
C VAL A 73 2.13 -5.92 12.51
N VAL A 74 0.98 -5.42 12.11
CA VAL A 74 -0.28 -5.51 12.88
C VAL A 74 -1.41 -6.07 12.02
N GLU A 75 -2.51 -6.44 12.64
CA GLU A 75 -3.77 -6.68 11.94
C GLU A 75 -4.50 -5.34 11.78
N GLY A 76 -4.19 -4.62 10.70
CA GLY A 76 -4.70 -3.29 10.37
C GLY A 76 -5.97 -3.29 9.53
N HIS A 77 -6.14 -2.28 8.68
CA HIS A 77 -7.29 -2.09 7.79
C HIS A 77 -7.22 -2.96 6.53
N GLY A 78 -6.06 -2.98 5.87
CA GLY A 78 -5.78 -3.76 4.65
C GLY A 78 -5.92 -2.97 3.35
N ASP A 79 -6.78 -1.93 3.30
CA ASP A 79 -7.02 -1.09 2.12
C ASP A 79 -7.44 0.34 2.54
N LEU A 80 -6.63 0.99 3.37
CA LEU A 80 -6.98 2.27 3.98
C LEU A 80 -6.88 3.42 2.98
N GLY A 81 -8.04 3.86 2.47
CA GLY A 81 -8.18 5.03 1.60
C GLY A 81 -8.71 6.28 2.32
N PRO A 82 -8.70 7.46 1.67
CA PRO A 82 -9.31 8.67 2.21
C PRO A 82 -10.81 8.53 2.44
N GLU A 83 -11.51 7.75 1.62
CA GLU A 83 -12.93 7.45 1.70
C GLU A 83 -13.33 6.67 2.95
N ASP A 84 -12.38 5.92 3.54
CA ASP A 84 -12.61 5.10 4.74
C ASP A 84 -12.49 5.92 6.03
N ILE A 85 -12.09 7.20 5.93
CA ILE A 85 -11.94 8.09 7.08
C ILE A 85 -13.11 9.05 7.15
N CYS A 86 -14.09 8.72 7.99
CA CYS A 86 -15.25 9.55 8.23
C CYS A 86 -14.93 10.65 9.25
N LEU A 87 -14.99 11.91 8.83
CA LEU A 87 -14.72 13.08 9.69
C LEU A 87 -15.96 13.50 10.50
N SER A 88 -16.65 12.50 11.07
CA SER A 88 -17.76 12.71 12.01
C SER A 88 -17.24 13.17 13.40
N ASP A 89 -18.12 13.40 14.34
CA ASP A 89 -17.77 13.68 15.74
C ASP A 89 -18.36 12.58 16.65
N PRO A 90 -17.54 11.67 17.18
CA PRO A 90 -16.10 11.48 16.93
C PRO A 90 -15.80 10.95 15.50
N PRO A 91 -14.59 11.18 14.98
CA PRO A 91 -14.19 10.64 13.69
C PRO A 91 -13.98 9.11 13.78
N VAL A 92 -14.28 8.39 12.69
CA VAL A 92 -14.19 6.92 12.63
C VAL A 92 -13.53 6.44 11.35
N ILE A 93 -12.92 5.25 11.43
CA ILE A 93 -12.43 4.50 10.26
C ILE A 93 -13.46 3.40 9.98
N ILE A 94 -13.80 3.21 8.73
CA ILE A 94 -14.83 2.27 8.24
C ILE A 94 -14.27 1.38 7.15
N ASP A 95 -15.01 0.36 6.75
CA ASP A 95 -14.78 -0.48 5.58
C ASP A 95 -13.46 -1.28 5.58
N CYS A 96 -13.00 -1.69 6.77
CA CYS A 96 -11.87 -2.60 6.90
C CYS A 96 -12.10 -3.89 6.09
N LEU A 97 -11.07 -4.43 5.44
CA LEU A 97 -11.18 -5.67 4.67
C LEU A 97 -11.65 -6.85 5.54
N GLU A 98 -12.91 -7.30 5.35
CA GLU A 98 -13.47 -8.41 6.13
C GLU A 98 -13.15 -9.79 5.54
N PHE A 99 -13.01 -9.87 4.22
CA PHE A 99 -12.91 -11.15 3.49
C PHE A 99 -11.52 -11.81 3.52
N SER A 100 -10.48 -11.11 3.94
CA SER A 100 -9.13 -11.66 3.99
C SER A 100 -8.31 -11.11 5.16
N ARG A 101 -8.12 -11.95 6.18
CA ARG A 101 -7.21 -11.61 7.27
C ARG A 101 -5.79 -11.40 6.79
N GLU A 102 -5.32 -12.16 5.79
CA GLU A 102 -3.96 -12.06 5.26
C GLU A 102 -3.67 -10.65 4.72
N LEU A 103 -4.62 -10.04 4.02
CA LEU A 103 -4.47 -8.68 3.48
C LEU A 103 -4.48 -7.59 4.56
N ARG A 104 -4.97 -7.90 5.76
CA ARG A 104 -4.91 -7.00 6.92
C ARG A 104 -3.61 -7.11 7.73
N LEU A 105 -2.77 -8.13 7.47
CA LEU A 105 -1.47 -8.23 8.14
C LEU A 105 -0.49 -7.27 7.48
N VAL A 106 -0.41 -6.06 8.00
CA VAL A 106 0.26 -4.92 7.36
C VAL A 106 1.18 -4.19 8.34
N ASP A 107 2.18 -3.54 7.80
CA ASP A 107 2.90 -2.49 8.52
C ASP A 107 2.06 -1.21 8.50
N PRO A 108 1.87 -0.50 9.62
CA PRO A 108 1.19 0.79 9.64
C PRO A 108 1.71 1.78 8.58
N PHE A 109 3.01 1.78 8.31
CA PHE A 109 3.60 2.68 7.32
C PHE A 109 3.38 2.24 5.87
N ASP A 110 3.09 0.97 5.61
CA ASP A 110 2.61 0.52 4.31
C ASP A 110 1.20 1.06 4.04
N GLU A 111 0.28 0.97 5.01
CA GLU A 111 -1.07 1.54 4.88
C GLU A 111 -1.05 3.08 4.80
N LEU A 112 -0.27 3.72 5.65
CA LEU A 112 -0.13 5.19 5.62
C LEU A 112 0.47 5.67 4.30
N THR A 113 1.38 4.92 3.71
CA THR A 113 1.94 5.22 2.39
C THR A 113 0.88 5.11 1.30
N PHE A 114 0.01 4.10 1.37
CA PHE A 114 -1.11 3.97 0.45
C PHE A 114 -2.10 5.13 0.59
N LEU A 115 -2.53 5.43 1.80
CA LEU A 115 -3.39 6.60 2.08
C LEU A 115 -2.78 7.91 1.56
N THR A 116 -1.47 8.09 1.73
CA THR A 116 -0.74 9.25 1.21
C THR A 116 -0.79 9.32 -0.31
N LEU A 117 -0.58 8.19 -0.99
CA LEU A 117 -0.67 8.09 -2.45
C LEU A 117 -2.06 8.47 -2.96
N GLU A 118 -3.12 7.96 -2.33
CA GLU A 118 -4.49 8.30 -2.72
C GLU A 118 -4.79 9.80 -2.47
N CYS A 119 -4.32 10.37 -1.36
CA CYS A 119 -4.42 11.82 -1.12
C CYS A 119 -3.69 12.64 -2.19
N GLU A 120 -2.52 12.19 -2.66
CA GLU A 120 -1.77 12.88 -3.74
C GLU A 120 -2.54 12.85 -5.06
N LEU A 121 -3.11 11.70 -5.42
CA LEU A 121 -3.95 11.55 -6.62
C LEU A 121 -5.19 12.46 -6.59
N LEU A 122 -5.70 12.76 -5.39
CA LEU A 122 -6.79 13.71 -5.18
C LEU A 122 -6.33 15.19 -5.11
N GLY A 123 -5.03 15.47 -5.34
CA GLY A 123 -4.47 16.81 -5.29
C GLY A 123 -4.18 17.32 -3.86
N ALA A 124 -4.19 16.46 -2.87
CA ALA A 124 -3.98 16.78 -1.47
C ALA A 124 -2.65 16.20 -0.91
N GLY A 125 -1.60 16.11 -1.74
CA GLY A 125 -0.31 15.51 -1.39
C GLY A 125 0.38 16.13 -0.17
N TRP A 126 0.04 17.39 0.17
CA TRP A 126 0.53 18.07 1.38
C TRP A 126 0.13 17.36 2.70
N ILE A 127 -0.88 16.47 2.64
CA ILE A 127 -1.31 15.69 3.81
C ILE A 127 -0.26 14.63 4.15
N GLY A 128 0.37 14.02 3.13
CA GLY A 128 1.19 12.83 3.27
C GLY A 128 2.39 13.00 4.18
N GLU A 129 3.21 14.03 3.98
CA GLU A 129 4.39 14.29 4.81
C GLU A 129 4.00 14.46 6.29
N ARG A 130 2.96 15.26 6.54
CA ARG A 130 2.43 15.47 7.89
C ARG A 130 1.90 14.19 8.52
N LEU A 131 1.23 13.36 7.72
CA LEU A 131 0.65 12.11 8.19
C LEU A 131 1.74 11.15 8.65
N ILE A 132 2.75 10.92 7.81
CA ILE A 132 3.88 10.03 8.11
C ILE A 132 4.63 10.54 9.36
N GLU A 133 4.97 11.83 9.41
CA GLU A 133 5.68 12.43 10.55
C GLU A 133 4.91 12.29 11.87
N ARG A 134 3.62 12.64 11.86
CA ARG A 134 2.77 12.55 13.05
C ARG A 134 2.58 11.11 13.53
N CYS A 135 2.39 10.18 12.61
CA CYS A 135 2.25 8.77 12.96
C CYS A 135 3.58 8.18 13.44
N ALA A 136 4.72 8.55 12.85
CA ALA A 136 6.03 8.12 13.33
C ALA A 136 6.27 8.55 14.79
N GLN A 137 5.93 9.80 15.13
CA GLN A 137 6.01 10.30 16.49
C GLN A 137 5.02 9.59 17.44
N GLY A 138 3.75 9.47 17.01
CA GLY A 138 2.69 8.91 17.84
C GLY A 138 2.80 7.40 18.08
N LEU A 139 3.38 6.66 17.15
CA LEU A 139 3.65 5.22 17.25
C LEU A 139 5.04 4.94 17.86
N ASN A 140 5.83 5.98 18.12
CA ASN A 140 7.24 5.88 18.56
C ASN A 140 8.05 4.97 17.62
N ASP A 141 7.89 5.13 16.31
CA ASP A 141 8.48 4.29 15.29
C ASP A 141 9.29 5.14 14.29
N ALA A 142 10.60 5.00 14.35
CA ALA A 142 11.53 5.69 13.45
C ALA A 142 11.63 4.94 12.11
N VAL A 143 10.58 5.01 11.30
CA VAL A 143 10.56 4.39 9.97
C VAL A 143 11.66 4.95 9.06
N SER A 144 12.40 4.07 8.38
CA SER A 144 13.48 4.52 7.49
C SER A 144 12.94 5.07 6.17
N PRO A 145 13.58 6.12 5.59
CA PRO A 145 13.21 6.63 4.27
C PRO A 145 13.23 5.55 3.18
N ARG A 146 14.18 4.60 3.27
CA ARG A 146 14.29 3.49 2.32
C ARG A 146 13.08 2.54 2.37
N LEU A 147 12.53 2.31 3.57
CA LEU A 147 11.32 1.50 3.73
C LEU A 147 10.10 2.22 3.18
N LEU A 148 9.97 3.52 3.47
CA LEU A 148 8.87 4.35 2.91
C LEU A 148 8.94 4.39 1.39
N GLU A 149 10.13 4.55 0.79
CA GLU A 149 10.31 4.49 -0.67
C GLU A 149 9.87 3.13 -1.24
N PHE A 150 10.23 2.03 -0.57
CA PHE A 150 9.80 0.69 -0.98
C PHE A 150 8.28 0.56 -0.98
N TYR A 151 7.62 0.95 0.12
CA TYR A 151 6.16 0.90 0.22
C TYR A 151 5.49 1.79 -0.83
N TRP A 152 6.01 3.01 -1.03
CA TRP A 152 5.49 3.92 -2.04
C TRP A 152 5.49 3.30 -3.44
N VAL A 153 6.66 2.79 -3.87
CA VAL A 153 6.78 2.19 -5.21
C VAL A 153 5.92 0.93 -5.34
N TYR A 154 5.87 0.11 -4.29
CA TYR A 154 5.03 -1.08 -4.24
C TYR A 154 3.54 -0.74 -4.35
N ARG A 155 3.06 0.22 -3.56
CA ARG A 155 1.66 0.66 -3.56
C ARG A 155 1.27 1.34 -4.87
N ALA A 156 2.17 2.11 -5.47
CA ALA A 156 1.95 2.68 -6.81
C ALA A 156 1.77 1.58 -7.88
N CYS A 157 2.59 0.52 -7.86
CA CYS A 157 2.41 -0.64 -8.75
C CYS A 157 1.07 -1.35 -8.51
N LEU A 158 0.71 -1.57 -7.24
CA LEU A 158 -0.56 -2.20 -6.87
C LEU A 158 -1.74 -1.36 -7.37
N ARG A 159 -1.71 -0.06 -7.13
CA ARG A 159 -2.74 0.89 -7.55
C ARG A 159 -2.92 0.92 -9.07
N ALA A 160 -1.80 1.01 -9.82
CA ALA A 160 -1.80 0.98 -11.27
C ALA A 160 -2.38 -0.36 -11.79
N ARG A 161 -1.98 -1.50 -11.20
CA ARG A 161 -2.53 -2.82 -11.54
C ARG A 161 -4.04 -2.87 -11.33
N LEU A 162 -4.55 -2.41 -10.18
CA LEU A 162 -5.97 -2.43 -9.88
C LEU A 162 -6.76 -1.58 -10.87
N ALA A 163 -6.26 -0.40 -11.23
CA ALA A 163 -6.86 0.45 -12.26
C ALA A 163 -6.94 -0.28 -13.62
N LEU A 164 -5.88 -0.98 -14.02
CA LEU A 164 -5.86 -1.74 -15.28
C LEU A 164 -6.72 -3.01 -15.20
N ALA A 165 -6.85 -3.64 -14.03
CA ALA A 165 -7.68 -4.83 -13.87
C ALA A 165 -9.15 -4.58 -14.23
N HIS A 166 -9.67 -3.38 -13.95
CA HIS A 166 -11.02 -2.99 -14.38
C HIS A 166 -11.19 -2.99 -15.91
N LEU A 167 -10.11 -2.75 -16.66
CA LEU A 167 -10.14 -2.81 -18.14
C LEU A 167 -10.12 -4.24 -18.66
N LEU A 168 -9.83 -5.24 -17.84
CA LEU A 168 -9.84 -6.66 -18.18
C LEU A 168 -11.19 -7.33 -17.96
N GLU A 169 -12.13 -6.63 -17.35
CA GLU A 169 -13.50 -7.11 -17.19
C GLU A 169 -14.18 -7.27 -18.56
N PRO A 170 -15.09 -8.23 -18.75
CA PRO A 170 -15.81 -8.41 -20.02
C PRO A 170 -16.58 -7.16 -20.46
N GLU A 171 -17.11 -6.40 -19.51
CA GLU A 171 -17.82 -5.14 -19.71
C GLU A 171 -17.25 -4.08 -18.73
N PRO A 172 -16.12 -3.43 -19.08
CA PRO A 172 -15.48 -2.46 -18.19
C PRO A 172 -16.40 -1.27 -17.93
N ARG A 173 -16.63 -0.96 -16.66
CA ARG A 173 -17.32 0.27 -16.27
C ARG A 173 -16.35 1.45 -16.39
N GLU A 174 -16.80 2.56 -16.98
CA GLU A 174 -16.04 3.81 -17.11
C GLU A 174 -14.59 3.64 -17.62
N PRO A 175 -14.36 2.94 -18.75
CA PRO A 175 -13.01 2.55 -19.19
C PRO A 175 -12.06 3.75 -19.39
N SER A 176 -12.58 4.93 -19.70
CA SER A 176 -11.79 6.17 -19.86
C SER A 176 -11.15 6.69 -18.57
N LYS A 177 -11.64 6.24 -17.40
CA LYS A 177 -11.12 6.62 -16.08
C LYS A 177 -9.83 5.87 -15.72
N TRP A 178 -9.76 4.59 -16.07
CA TRP A 178 -8.77 3.68 -15.49
C TRP A 178 -7.37 3.79 -16.09
N LEU A 179 -7.25 3.95 -17.41
CA LEU A 179 -5.93 4.06 -18.05
C LEU A 179 -5.13 5.30 -17.59
N PRO A 180 -5.74 6.49 -17.45
CA PRO A 180 -5.05 7.64 -16.86
C PRO A 180 -4.58 7.41 -15.43
N LEU A 181 -5.34 6.66 -14.61
CA LEU A 181 -4.98 6.36 -13.23
C LEU A 181 -3.83 5.34 -13.09
N ALA A 182 -3.50 4.61 -14.14
CA ALA A 182 -2.40 3.65 -14.16
C ALA A 182 -1.07 4.25 -14.67
N ARG A 183 -1.08 5.50 -15.14
CA ARG A 183 0.08 6.21 -15.72
C ARG A 183 0.70 7.15 -14.71
#